data_9ac3ef9b18ef3c0a593a5de77143e014
#
_entry.id   9ac3ef9b18ef3c0a593a5de77143e014
#
_cell.length_a   1.000
_cell.length_b   1.000
_cell.length_c   1.000
_cell.angle_alpha   90.00
_cell.angle_beta   90.00
_cell.angle_gamma   90.00
#
_symmetry.space_group_name_H-M   'P 1'
#
loop_
_entity.id
_entity.type
_entity.pdbx_description
1 polymer ?
#
loop_
_entity_poly.entity_id
_entity_poly.type
_entity_poly.pdbx_seq_one_letter_code
_entity_poly.pdbx_strand_id
1 'polypeptide(L)'
;MNEERHATFDSFLSLDIRVGIIQKAEVFEKAKKPAYKLRIFFGDEIGFKNSSAQIRNYSVNELEGRRVIAVINFPPKQVANFISEVLVLGAVTEEGIQLLMVSDRAKPGDKVA
;
A
#
# COMPACT_ATOMS: atom_id res chain seq x y z
N MET A 1 6.61 11.39 -27.41
CA MET A 1 6.59 11.61 -25.96
C MET A 1 6.20 13.04 -25.67
N ASN A 2 5.41 13.24 -24.67
CA ASN A 2 4.98 14.57 -24.27
C ASN A 2 5.95 15.16 -23.25
N GLU A 3 6.81 16.03 -23.71
CA GLU A 3 7.84 16.63 -22.88
C GLU A 3 7.27 17.67 -21.91
N GLU A 4 6.04 18.09 -22.16
CA GLU A 4 5.39 19.12 -21.37
C GLU A 4 4.56 18.56 -20.24
N ARG A 5 4.54 17.24 -20.11
CA ARG A 5 3.80 16.60 -19.04
C ARG A 5 4.64 16.67 -17.76
N HIS A 6 4.35 17.67 -16.96
CA HIS A 6 4.97 17.85 -15.67
C HIS A 6 3.92 17.67 -14.58
N ALA A 7 4.30 16.99 -13.51
CA ALA A 7 3.47 16.97 -12.32
C ALA A 7 3.65 18.29 -11.59
N THR A 8 2.64 18.73 -10.88
CA THR A 8 2.74 19.91 -10.03
C THR A 8 2.94 19.48 -8.59
N PHE A 9 3.53 20.36 -7.80
CA PHE A 9 3.68 20.08 -6.37
C PHE A 9 2.31 19.94 -5.69
N ASP A 10 1.32 20.70 -6.13
CA ASP A 10 -0.05 20.58 -5.60
C ASP A 10 -0.63 19.19 -5.86
N SER A 11 -0.34 18.59 -7.00
CA SER A 11 -0.78 17.21 -7.27
C SER A 11 -0.21 16.23 -6.27
N PHE A 12 1.06 16.40 -5.90
CA PHE A 12 1.68 15.57 -4.87
C PHE A 12 1.04 15.83 -3.50
N LEU A 13 0.82 17.09 -3.17
CA LEU A 13 0.24 17.45 -1.87
C LEU A 13 -1.20 16.96 -1.71
N SER A 14 -1.89 16.68 -2.81
CA SER A 14 -3.25 16.14 -2.75
C SER A 14 -3.29 14.70 -2.26
N LEU A 15 -2.16 13.99 -2.31
CA LEU A 15 -2.08 12.61 -1.84
C LEU A 15 -1.75 12.60 -0.35
N ASP A 16 -2.45 11.76 0.38
CA ASP A 16 -2.13 11.51 1.78
C ASP A 16 -1.38 10.17 1.84
N ILE A 17 -0.06 10.25 1.98
CA ILE A 17 0.81 9.09 1.96
C ILE A 17 1.32 8.86 3.37
N ARG A 18 1.13 7.65 3.88
CA ARG A 18 1.46 7.33 5.27
C ARG A 18 2.26 6.05 5.37
N VAL A 19 3.04 5.97 6.44
CA VAL A 19 3.69 4.73 6.84
C VAL A 19 2.66 3.88 7.56
N GLY A 20 2.63 2.58 7.23
CA GLY A 20 1.79 1.62 7.92
C GLY A 20 2.58 0.38 8.26
N ILE A 21 2.03 -0.49 9.09
CA ILE A 21 2.61 -1.79 9.39
C ILE A 21 1.57 -2.84 9.03
N ILE A 22 1.95 -3.82 8.22
CA ILE A 22 1.05 -4.91 7.87
C ILE A 22 0.82 -5.76 9.11
N GLN A 23 -0.41 -5.79 9.58
CA GLN A 23 -0.80 -6.57 10.73
C GLN A 23 -1.13 -8.00 10.33
N LYS A 24 -1.76 -8.17 9.16
CA LYS A 24 -2.15 -9.48 8.67
C LYS A 24 -2.11 -9.51 7.15
N ALA A 25 -1.64 -10.61 6.59
CA ALA A 25 -1.66 -10.88 5.15
C ALA A 25 -2.25 -12.27 4.92
N GLU A 26 -3.23 -12.36 4.03
CA GLU A 26 -3.79 -13.65 3.66
C GLU A 26 -4.03 -13.72 2.16
N VAL A 27 -3.92 -14.92 1.60
CA VAL A 27 -4.10 -15.14 0.17
C VAL A 27 -5.51 -14.74 -0.22
N PHE A 28 -5.61 -13.94 -1.28
CA PHE A 28 -6.90 -13.49 -1.81
C PHE A 28 -7.31 -14.40 -2.96
N GLU A 29 -7.98 -15.50 -2.63
CA GLU A 29 -8.30 -16.51 -3.63
C GLU A 29 -9.30 -16.05 -4.67
N LYS A 30 -10.22 -15.16 -4.30
CA LYS A 30 -11.30 -14.70 -5.20
C LYS A 30 -10.86 -13.59 -6.14
N ALA A 31 -9.68 -13.00 -5.97
CA ALA A 31 -9.17 -12.00 -6.88
C ALA A 31 -8.83 -12.64 -8.22
N LYS A 32 -9.07 -11.92 -9.33
CA LYS A 32 -8.76 -12.43 -10.68
C LYS A 32 -7.27 -12.61 -10.87
N LYS A 33 -6.46 -11.71 -10.29
CA LYS A 33 -5.00 -11.80 -10.35
C LYS A 33 -4.48 -12.18 -8.98
N PRO A 34 -3.38 -12.96 -8.94
CA PRO A 34 -2.84 -13.35 -7.63
C PRO A 34 -2.55 -12.15 -6.75
N ALA A 35 -3.12 -12.16 -5.56
CA ALA A 35 -3.04 -11.03 -4.64
C ALA A 35 -3.12 -11.50 -3.20
N TYR A 36 -2.81 -10.57 -2.29
CA TYR A 36 -3.06 -10.72 -0.86
C TYR A 36 -4.12 -9.73 -0.42
N LYS A 37 -4.90 -10.12 0.59
CA LYS A 37 -5.68 -9.18 1.40
C LYS A 37 -4.81 -8.79 2.57
N LEU A 38 -4.61 -7.49 2.73
CA LEU A 38 -3.77 -6.95 3.80
C LEU A 38 -4.63 -6.16 4.76
N ARG A 39 -4.32 -6.31 6.05
CA ARG A 39 -4.82 -5.43 7.11
C ARG A 39 -3.62 -4.66 7.62
N ILE A 40 -3.68 -3.33 7.52
CA ILE A 40 -2.52 -2.46 7.77
C ILE A 40 -2.88 -1.47 8.86
N PHE A 41 -1.99 -1.33 9.83
CA PHE A 41 -2.14 -0.38 10.94
C PHE A 41 -1.41 0.92 10.62
N PHE A 42 -2.12 2.03 10.69
CA PHE A 42 -1.60 3.37 10.39
C PHE A 42 -1.55 4.27 11.62
N GLY A 43 -1.41 3.70 12.80
CA GLY A 43 -1.36 4.48 14.03
C GLY A 43 -2.74 4.64 14.66
N ASP A 44 -2.77 5.15 15.88
CA ASP A 44 -4.00 5.20 16.66
C ASP A 44 -5.04 6.16 16.09
N GLU A 45 -4.60 7.25 15.44
CA GLU A 45 -5.54 8.21 14.86
C GLU A 45 -6.26 7.66 13.64
N ILE A 46 -5.52 7.02 12.73
CA ILE A 46 -6.07 6.52 11.47
C ILE A 46 -6.64 5.12 11.64
N GLY A 47 -5.97 4.30 12.45
CA GLY A 47 -6.39 2.94 12.71
C GLY A 47 -6.02 1.99 11.60
N PHE A 48 -6.80 0.92 11.47
CA PHE A 48 -6.56 -0.14 10.49
C PHE A 48 -7.26 0.17 9.18
N LYS A 49 -6.60 -0.18 8.07
CA LYS A 49 -7.17 -0.09 6.73
C LYS A 49 -6.84 -1.37 5.97
N ASN A 50 -7.69 -1.70 5.03
CA ASN A 50 -7.53 -2.88 4.19
C ASN A 50 -6.96 -2.51 2.83
N SER A 51 -6.17 -3.43 2.25
CA SER A 51 -5.65 -3.27 0.90
C SER A 51 -5.61 -4.62 0.19
N SER A 52 -5.99 -4.62 -1.09
CA SER A 52 -5.71 -5.75 -1.97
C SER A 52 -4.44 -5.41 -2.73
N ALA A 53 -3.43 -6.26 -2.65
CA ALA A 53 -2.14 -5.97 -3.25
C ALA A 53 -1.61 -7.19 -4.01
N GLN A 54 -1.16 -6.94 -5.25
CA GLN A 54 -0.64 -8.00 -6.13
C GLN A 54 0.84 -8.22 -5.84
N ILE A 55 1.13 -8.72 -4.65
CA ILE A 55 2.50 -8.91 -4.16
C ILE A 55 2.75 -10.35 -3.75
N ARG A 56 2.23 -11.32 -4.55
CA ARG A 56 2.39 -12.74 -4.26
C ARG A 56 3.84 -13.22 -4.39
N ASN A 57 4.74 -12.36 -4.88
CA ASN A 57 6.17 -12.61 -4.85
C ASN A 57 6.76 -12.54 -3.42
N TYR A 58 5.99 -12.07 -2.46
CA TYR A 58 6.35 -12.14 -1.04
C TYR A 58 5.59 -13.28 -0.36
N SER A 59 6.18 -13.86 0.67
CA SER A 59 5.48 -14.80 1.53
C SER A 59 4.74 -14.05 2.64
N VAL A 60 3.78 -14.70 3.27
CA VAL A 60 3.06 -14.13 4.41
C VAL A 60 4.06 -13.72 5.51
N ASN A 61 5.06 -14.57 5.78
CA ASN A 61 6.05 -14.28 6.81
C ASN A 61 6.88 -13.03 6.50
N GLU A 62 7.12 -12.76 5.23
CA GLU A 62 7.85 -11.55 4.83
C GLU A 62 6.99 -10.30 4.95
N LEU A 63 5.67 -10.46 4.90
CA LEU A 63 4.76 -9.31 4.88
C LEU A 63 4.29 -8.92 6.27
N GLU A 64 3.94 -9.88 7.12
CA GLU A 64 3.39 -9.54 8.44
C GLU A 64 4.46 -8.91 9.32
N GLY A 65 4.12 -7.77 9.89
CA GLY A 65 5.05 -6.97 10.68
C GLY A 65 5.88 -5.98 9.87
N ARG A 66 5.74 -6.00 8.54
CA ARG A 66 6.57 -5.17 7.65
C ARG A 66 5.99 -3.75 7.55
N ARG A 67 6.88 -2.76 7.57
CA ARG A 67 6.49 -1.39 7.27
C ARG A 67 6.26 -1.24 5.78
N VAL A 68 5.20 -0.52 5.44
CA VAL A 68 4.86 -0.19 4.05
C VAL A 68 4.54 1.29 3.96
N ILE A 69 4.53 1.77 2.74
CA ILE A 69 4.17 3.15 2.42
C ILE A 69 2.92 3.08 1.54
N ALA A 70 1.87 3.78 1.93
CA ALA A 70 0.61 3.68 1.23
C ALA A 70 -0.08 5.03 1.08
N VAL A 71 -0.78 5.19 -0.04
CA VAL A 71 -1.69 6.31 -0.25
C VAL A 71 -3.02 5.93 0.40
N ILE A 72 -3.50 6.77 1.32
CA ILE A 72 -4.66 6.41 2.14
C ILE A 72 -5.92 7.21 1.82
N ASN A 73 -5.86 8.13 0.86
CA ASN A 73 -7.02 9.00 0.57
C ASN A 73 -7.60 8.83 -0.83
N PHE A 74 -7.39 7.67 -1.44
CA PHE A 74 -8.16 7.30 -2.63
C PHE A 74 -9.54 6.80 -2.21
N PRO A 75 -10.56 6.95 -3.08
CA PRO A 75 -11.84 6.31 -2.82
C PRO A 75 -11.67 4.80 -2.68
N PRO A 76 -12.40 4.16 -1.76
CA PRO A 76 -12.34 2.70 -1.64
C PRO A 76 -12.74 2.02 -2.94
N LYS A 77 -12.10 0.88 -3.23
CA LYS A 77 -12.33 0.12 -4.44
C LYS A 77 -12.75 -1.30 -4.07
N GLN A 78 -13.83 -1.78 -4.67
CA GLN A 78 -14.24 -3.15 -4.47
C GLN A 78 -13.46 -4.07 -5.41
N VAL A 79 -12.83 -5.09 -4.84
CA VAL A 79 -12.10 -6.13 -5.56
C VAL A 79 -12.73 -7.45 -5.13
N ALA A 80 -13.50 -8.08 -6.03
CA ALA A 80 -14.29 -9.26 -5.70
C ALA A 80 -15.20 -8.98 -4.49
N ASN A 81 -15.05 -9.69 -3.40
CA ASN A 81 -15.86 -9.51 -2.19
C ASN A 81 -15.13 -8.71 -1.10
N PHE A 82 -14.13 -7.94 -1.48
CA PHE A 82 -13.24 -7.24 -0.54
C PHE A 82 -13.16 -5.76 -0.91
N ILE A 83 -13.18 -4.89 0.09
CA ILE A 83 -13.05 -3.45 -0.12
C ILE A 83 -11.60 -3.06 0.17
N SER A 84 -10.90 -2.60 -0.87
CA SER A 84 -9.53 -2.09 -0.77
C SER A 84 -9.59 -0.59 -0.53
N GLU A 85 -9.02 -0.13 0.57
CA GLU A 85 -9.14 1.26 1.00
C GLU A 85 -7.89 2.08 0.71
N VAL A 86 -6.73 1.44 0.65
CA VAL A 86 -5.45 2.13 0.47
C VAL A 86 -4.64 1.46 -0.62
N LEU A 87 -3.68 2.21 -1.17
CA LEU A 87 -2.78 1.72 -2.21
C LEU A 87 -1.37 1.61 -1.63
N VAL A 88 -0.90 0.39 -1.47
CA VAL A 88 0.48 0.14 -1.05
C VAL A 88 1.41 0.38 -2.23
N LEU A 89 2.49 1.13 -2.01
CA LEU A 89 3.40 1.54 -3.07
C LEU A 89 4.60 0.60 -3.18
N GLY A 90 5.05 0.42 -4.41
CA GLY A 90 6.24 -0.37 -4.70
C GLY A 90 6.75 -0.08 -6.10
N ALA A 91 7.96 -0.54 -6.36
CA ALA A 91 8.56 -0.44 -7.67
C ALA A 91 8.09 -1.60 -8.55
N VAL A 92 7.71 -1.30 -9.77
CA VAL A 92 7.28 -2.33 -10.73
C VAL A 92 8.52 -2.91 -11.41
N THR A 93 8.78 -4.18 -11.19
CA THR A 93 9.93 -4.87 -11.78
C THR A 93 9.47 -6.10 -12.54
N GLU A 94 10.40 -6.71 -13.30
CA GLU A 94 10.11 -7.95 -14.02
C GLU A 94 9.76 -9.09 -13.07
N GLU A 95 10.23 -9.03 -11.83
CA GLU A 95 10.00 -10.07 -10.83
C GLU A 95 8.82 -9.78 -9.91
N GLY A 96 8.04 -8.75 -10.24
CA GLY A 96 6.89 -8.35 -9.45
C GLY A 96 7.10 -7.01 -8.78
N ILE A 97 6.17 -6.66 -7.93
CA ILE A 97 6.23 -5.39 -7.20
C ILE A 97 7.22 -5.52 -6.04
N GLN A 98 8.18 -4.62 -5.99
CA GLN A 98 9.13 -4.53 -4.88
C GLN A 98 8.68 -3.41 -3.96
N LEU A 99 8.29 -3.75 -2.75
CA LEU A 99 7.72 -2.80 -1.80
C LEU A 99 8.73 -1.71 -1.43
N LEU A 100 8.25 -0.48 -1.34
CA LEU A 100 9.09 0.61 -0.85
C LEU A 100 9.42 0.36 0.62
N MET A 101 10.62 0.75 1.01
CA MET A 101 11.11 0.56 2.36
C MET A 101 11.26 1.91 3.04
N VAL A 102 11.09 1.91 4.34
CA VAL A 102 11.32 3.08 5.17
C VAL A 102 12.04 2.61 6.43
N SER A 103 12.81 3.52 7.02
CA SER A 103 13.52 3.24 8.27
C SER A 103 12.56 2.77 9.37
N ASP A 104 13.02 1.86 10.22
CA ASP A 104 12.23 1.40 11.36
C ASP A 104 12.04 2.50 12.42
N ARG A 105 12.67 3.65 12.23
CA ARG A 105 12.44 4.83 13.06
C ARG A 105 11.14 5.54 12.68
N ALA A 106 10.61 5.29 11.48
CA ALA A 106 9.32 5.82 11.09
C ALA A 106 8.21 4.99 11.74
N LYS A 107 7.21 5.68 12.27
CA LYS A 107 6.12 5.04 13.02
C LYS A 107 4.87 4.95 12.15
N PRO A 108 3.99 3.97 12.43
CA PRO A 108 2.71 3.92 11.72
C PRO A 108 1.96 5.23 11.87
N GLY A 109 1.47 5.75 10.75
CA GLY A 109 0.79 7.04 10.70
C GLY A 109 1.67 8.20 10.34
N ASP A 110 3.00 8.03 10.35
CA ASP A 110 3.89 9.12 9.93
C ASP A 110 3.63 9.48 8.47
N LYS A 111 3.61 10.77 8.21
CA LYS A 111 3.32 11.28 6.88
C LYS A 111 4.57 11.24 6.00
N VAL A 112 4.39 10.81 4.77
CA VAL A 112 5.43 10.83 3.75
C VAL A 112 5.30 12.14 2.97
N ALA A 113 6.39 12.86 2.88
CA ALA A 113 6.42 14.18 2.27
C ALA A 113 7.48 14.27 1.18
#